data_0eb777d2210bcab1e7eb50d828184ce5
#
_entry.id   0eb777d2210bcab1e7eb50d828184ce5
#
_cell.length_a   1.000
_cell.length_b   1.000
_cell.length_c   1.000
_cell.angle_alpha   90.00
_cell.angle_beta   90.00
_cell.angle_gamma   90.00
#
_symmetry.space_group_name_H-M   'P 1'
#
loop_
_entity.id
_entity.type
_entity.pdbx_description
1 polymer ?
#
loop_
_entity_poly.entity_id
_entity_poly.type
_entity_poly.pdbx_seq_one_letter_code
_entity_poly.pdbx_strand_id
1 'polypeptide(L)'
;MPPGIASESILQQRTGDGAPAGPAYRVHTPRLVLRCWDPVDAPLLQEAVEANVAHLRPWMPWAGEEPKGLDARVEDLRRFRGHFDLGIDFTYAVLDRDEARVLGGTGLHLRAGERLEIGYWIHVDHVGRGLATEAAAALTRVAFEVERVGRVEIRCDPRNVRSAAVPARLGYRHEATLRGDALAPDGSPRDTQVWGLLADEYRASPACAAPIEAFDAAGRRIL
;
A
#
# COMPACT_ATOMS: atom_id res chain seq x y z
N MET A 1 11.65 -12.24 -19.16
CA MET A 1 12.01 -10.92 -19.70
C MET A 1 12.31 -10.01 -18.54
N PRO A 2 13.50 -9.36 -18.42
CA PRO A 2 13.81 -8.48 -17.31
C PRO A 2 12.99 -7.18 -17.40
N PRO A 3 12.56 -6.56 -16.27
CA PRO A 3 11.83 -5.30 -16.26
C PRO A 3 12.83 -4.13 -16.37
N GLY A 4 13.21 -3.76 -17.57
CA GLY A 4 14.36 -2.86 -17.74
C GLY A 4 14.14 -1.58 -18.53
N ILE A 5 12.96 -1.28 -19.09
CA ILE A 5 12.81 -0.12 -19.99
C ILE A 5 11.66 0.83 -19.63
N ALA A 6 10.72 0.42 -18.80
CA ALA A 6 9.60 1.31 -18.39
C ALA A 6 9.99 2.28 -17.26
N SER A 7 11.04 1.98 -16.48
CA SER A 7 11.41 2.74 -15.28
C SER A 7 12.11 4.07 -15.58
N GLU A 8 12.94 4.14 -16.61
CA GLU A 8 13.73 5.35 -16.91
C GLU A 8 12.88 6.50 -17.48
N SER A 9 11.85 6.20 -18.28
CA SER A 9 10.99 7.25 -18.84
C SER A 9 10.07 7.88 -17.78
N ILE A 10 9.64 7.11 -16.78
CA ILE A 10 8.81 7.59 -15.67
C ILE A 10 9.62 8.49 -14.72
N LEU A 11 10.88 8.12 -14.46
CA LEU A 11 11.79 8.94 -13.64
C LEU A 11 12.15 10.28 -14.32
N GLN A 12 12.34 10.29 -15.65
CA GLN A 12 12.67 11.51 -16.39
C GLN A 12 11.51 12.51 -16.50
N GLN A 13 10.25 12.05 -16.47
CA GLN A 13 9.08 12.93 -16.49
C GLN A 13 8.81 13.61 -15.14
N ARG A 14 9.36 13.10 -14.03
CA ARG A 14 9.19 13.62 -12.66
C ARG A 14 10.15 14.77 -12.30
N THR A 15 11.13 15.12 -13.15
CA THR A 15 12.15 16.15 -12.88
C THR A 15 11.87 17.54 -13.48
N GLY A 16 10.63 17.82 -13.93
CA GLY A 16 10.23 19.14 -14.41
C GLY A 16 10.06 20.17 -13.29
N ASP A 17 10.25 21.46 -13.59
CA ASP A 17 9.97 22.58 -12.68
C ASP A 17 8.53 22.49 -12.15
N GLY A 18 8.39 22.25 -10.84
CA GLY A 18 7.09 22.00 -10.19
C GLY A 18 6.80 20.52 -9.94
N ALA A 19 7.75 19.61 -10.17
CA ALA A 19 7.64 18.19 -9.77
C ALA A 19 7.41 18.10 -8.24
N PRO A 20 6.55 17.17 -7.78
CA PRO A 20 6.33 16.94 -6.35
C PRO A 20 7.66 16.60 -5.66
N ALA A 21 7.77 16.96 -4.38
CA ALA A 21 8.97 16.78 -3.56
C ALA A 21 9.37 15.31 -3.29
N GLY A 22 9.07 14.39 -4.21
CA GLY A 22 9.26 12.95 -4.05
C GLY A 22 8.10 12.29 -3.29
N PRO A 23 8.18 10.98 -3.03
CA PRO A 23 7.13 10.25 -2.32
C PRO A 23 6.99 10.74 -0.88
N ALA A 24 5.81 10.54 -0.30
CA ALA A 24 5.59 10.74 1.12
C ALA A 24 6.29 9.64 1.92
N TYR A 25 7.43 9.96 2.57
CA TYR A 25 8.19 8.99 3.38
C TYR A 25 7.49 8.66 4.68
N ARG A 26 6.67 9.58 5.18
CA ARG A 26 5.91 9.44 6.43
C ARG A 26 4.56 10.12 6.28
N VAL A 27 3.53 9.42 6.73
CA VAL A 27 2.15 9.95 6.77
C VAL A 27 1.57 9.72 8.15
N HIS A 28 1.15 10.78 8.80
CA HIS A 28 0.44 10.72 10.07
C HIS A 28 -1.07 10.76 9.83
N THR A 29 -1.79 9.89 10.50
CA THR A 29 -3.24 9.89 10.60
C THR A 29 -3.65 10.05 12.08
N PRO A 30 -4.92 10.14 12.45
CA PRO A 30 -5.31 10.21 13.85
C PRO A 30 -4.82 9.05 14.72
N ARG A 31 -4.70 7.84 14.16
CA ARG A 31 -4.35 6.62 14.91
C ARG A 31 -3.10 5.91 14.44
N LEU A 32 -2.60 6.24 13.24
CA LEU A 32 -1.53 5.50 12.58
C LEU A 32 -0.37 6.41 12.22
N VAL A 33 0.81 5.80 12.12
CA VAL A 33 1.96 6.29 11.37
C VAL A 33 2.20 5.31 10.22
N LEU A 34 2.11 5.82 8.98
CA LEU A 34 2.53 5.08 7.80
C LEU A 34 3.91 5.63 7.42
N ARG A 35 4.92 4.80 7.38
CA ARG A 35 6.26 5.22 6.94
C ARG A 35 6.95 4.17 6.10
N CYS A 36 7.89 4.65 5.28
CA CYS A 36 8.82 3.75 4.59
C CYS A 36 9.46 2.78 5.59
N TRP A 37 9.54 1.53 5.23
CA TRP A 37 10.25 0.54 6.04
C TRP A 37 11.74 0.85 6.14
N ASP A 38 12.32 0.54 7.29
CA ASP A 38 13.76 0.54 7.49
C ASP A 38 14.23 -0.88 7.83
N PRO A 39 15.41 -1.34 7.39
CA PRO A 39 15.95 -2.66 7.75
C PRO A 39 16.01 -2.94 9.24
N VAL A 40 16.14 -1.92 10.08
CA VAL A 40 16.09 -2.06 11.55
C VAL A 40 14.75 -2.54 12.07
N ASP A 41 13.68 -2.39 11.29
CA ASP A 41 12.32 -2.86 11.64
C ASP A 41 12.13 -4.38 11.46
N ALA A 42 13.14 -5.09 10.95
CA ALA A 42 12.99 -6.52 10.63
C ALA A 42 12.48 -7.37 11.80
N PRO A 43 12.93 -7.19 13.05
CA PRO A 43 12.39 -7.93 14.20
C PRO A 43 10.90 -7.62 14.44
N LEU A 44 10.49 -6.35 14.36
CA LEU A 44 9.08 -5.95 14.53
C LEU A 44 8.18 -6.52 13.44
N LEU A 45 8.65 -6.48 12.17
CA LEU A 45 7.90 -7.06 11.06
C LEU A 45 7.82 -8.58 11.20
N GLN A 46 8.90 -9.24 11.62
CA GLN A 46 8.91 -10.69 11.80
C GLN A 46 7.87 -11.12 12.84
N GLU A 47 7.89 -10.52 14.02
CA GLU A 47 6.90 -10.79 15.08
C GLU A 47 5.47 -10.60 14.56
N ALA A 48 5.21 -9.46 13.90
CA ALA A 48 3.90 -9.17 13.37
C ALA A 48 3.46 -10.17 12.29
N VAL A 49 4.36 -10.59 11.38
CA VAL A 49 4.02 -11.55 10.33
C VAL A 49 3.79 -12.94 10.92
N GLU A 50 4.66 -13.43 11.82
CA GLU A 50 4.52 -14.73 12.46
C GLU A 50 3.18 -14.88 13.18
N ALA A 51 2.75 -13.85 13.92
CA ALA A 51 1.44 -13.82 14.57
C ALA A 51 0.24 -13.86 13.59
N ASN A 52 0.49 -13.50 12.32
CA ASN A 52 -0.56 -13.28 11.32
C ASN A 52 -0.57 -14.29 10.17
N VAL A 53 0.40 -15.21 10.06
CA VAL A 53 0.52 -16.14 8.92
C VAL A 53 -0.80 -16.85 8.61
N ALA A 54 -1.45 -17.43 9.62
CA ALA A 54 -2.70 -18.16 9.44
C ALA A 54 -3.84 -17.26 8.95
N HIS A 55 -3.88 -16.00 9.41
CA HIS A 55 -4.88 -15.01 9.03
C HIS A 55 -4.65 -14.48 7.59
N LEU A 56 -3.38 -14.29 7.20
CA LEU A 56 -3.02 -13.68 5.92
C LEU A 56 -2.93 -14.68 4.78
N ARG A 57 -2.53 -15.91 5.06
CA ARG A 57 -2.30 -16.97 4.06
C ARG A 57 -3.45 -17.16 3.06
N PRO A 58 -4.74 -17.11 3.43
CA PRO A 58 -5.83 -17.23 2.45
C PRO A 58 -5.90 -16.10 1.42
N TRP A 59 -5.29 -14.92 1.71
CA TRP A 59 -5.48 -13.69 0.95
C TRP A 59 -4.21 -13.16 0.29
N MET A 60 -3.05 -13.40 0.93
CA MET A 60 -1.75 -12.83 0.54
C MET A 60 -0.83 -13.92 0.02
N PRO A 61 -0.50 -13.92 -1.29
CA PRO A 61 0.38 -14.95 -1.87
C PRO A 61 1.72 -15.08 -1.15
N TRP A 62 2.33 -13.94 -0.75
CA TRP A 62 3.61 -13.93 -0.05
C TRP A 62 3.58 -14.62 1.33
N ALA A 63 2.43 -14.73 1.97
CA ALA A 63 2.29 -15.46 3.24
C ALA A 63 2.40 -16.98 3.07
N GLY A 64 2.40 -17.48 1.82
CA GLY A 64 2.73 -18.86 1.49
C GLY A 64 4.21 -19.20 1.66
N GLU A 65 5.08 -18.18 1.60
CA GLU A 65 6.54 -18.31 1.77
C GLU A 65 7.00 -18.26 3.23
N GLU A 66 6.06 -18.04 4.17
CA GLU A 66 6.35 -17.96 5.60
C GLU A 66 6.37 -19.37 6.27
N PRO A 67 7.23 -19.56 7.31
CA PRO A 67 8.06 -18.56 7.99
C PRO A 67 9.38 -18.27 7.27
N LYS A 68 9.83 -17.01 7.34
CA LYS A 68 11.16 -16.57 6.89
C LYS A 68 12.07 -16.30 8.09
N GLY A 69 13.38 -16.56 7.95
CA GLY A 69 14.36 -16.17 8.96
C GLY A 69 14.60 -14.65 9.01
N LEU A 70 15.18 -14.16 10.10
CA LEU A 70 15.43 -12.72 10.31
C LEU A 70 16.30 -12.10 9.20
N ASP A 71 17.35 -12.80 8.74
CA ASP A 71 18.22 -12.29 7.67
C ASP A 71 17.45 -12.10 6.35
N ALA A 72 16.55 -13.03 6.00
CA ALA A 72 15.70 -12.89 4.84
C ALA A 72 14.73 -11.72 5.01
N ARG A 73 14.25 -11.46 6.23
CA ARG A 73 13.40 -10.31 6.54
C ARG A 73 14.16 -8.98 6.38
N VAL A 74 15.40 -8.91 6.88
CA VAL A 74 16.28 -7.75 6.65
C VAL A 74 16.46 -7.49 5.16
N GLU A 75 16.69 -8.54 4.35
CA GLU A 75 16.85 -8.39 2.91
C GLU A 75 15.56 -7.94 2.21
N ASP A 76 14.38 -8.44 2.64
CA ASP A 76 13.09 -7.95 2.15
C ASP A 76 12.95 -6.43 2.43
N LEU A 77 13.27 -5.97 3.65
CA LEU A 77 13.17 -4.55 4.00
C LEU A 77 14.19 -3.67 3.28
N ARG A 78 15.41 -4.16 3.06
CA ARG A 78 16.41 -3.47 2.22
C ARG A 78 15.89 -3.25 0.80
N ARG A 79 15.24 -4.28 0.23
CA ARG A 79 14.62 -4.19 -1.10
C ARG A 79 13.46 -3.19 -1.10
N PHE A 80 12.56 -3.23 -0.10
CA PHE A 80 11.46 -2.27 0.01
C PHE A 80 11.99 -0.83 0.12
N ARG A 81 13.01 -0.60 0.96
CA ARG A 81 13.64 0.71 1.11
C ARG A 81 14.28 1.17 -0.20
N GLY A 82 15.04 0.30 -0.87
CA GLY A 82 15.66 0.63 -2.15
C GLY A 82 14.64 0.99 -3.24
N HIS A 83 13.56 0.23 -3.36
CA HIS A 83 12.47 0.55 -4.31
C HIS A 83 11.79 1.87 -3.96
N PHE A 84 11.59 2.14 -2.66
CA PHE A 84 10.98 3.38 -2.18
C PHE A 84 11.86 4.59 -2.53
N ASP A 85 13.15 4.55 -2.20
CA ASP A 85 14.10 5.62 -2.45
C ASP A 85 14.29 5.91 -3.95
N LEU A 86 14.16 4.87 -4.80
CA LEU A 86 14.24 4.97 -6.26
C LEU A 86 12.89 5.34 -6.92
N GLY A 87 11.80 5.46 -6.16
CA GLY A 87 10.48 5.76 -6.71
C GLY A 87 9.87 4.64 -7.55
N ILE A 88 10.31 3.39 -7.33
CA ILE A 88 9.87 2.20 -8.08
C ILE A 88 8.60 1.60 -7.48
N ASP A 89 8.54 1.52 -6.14
CA ASP A 89 7.42 0.96 -5.40
C ASP A 89 7.42 1.50 -3.96
N PHE A 90 6.25 1.83 -3.42
CA PHE A 90 6.14 2.49 -2.13
C PHE A 90 5.47 1.57 -1.11
N THR A 91 6.25 0.72 -0.47
CA THR A 91 5.79 -0.17 0.60
C THR A 91 5.96 0.48 1.98
N TYR A 92 4.85 0.60 2.72
CA TYR A 92 4.81 1.26 4.03
C TYR A 92 4.56 0.27 5.17
N ALA A 93 5.22 0.51 6.31
CA ALA A 93 4.78 0.02 7.61
C ALA A 93 3.50 0.75 8.02
N VAL A 94 2.56 0.04 8.62
CA VAL A 94 1.43 0.61 9.36
C VAL A 94 1.69 0.41 10.83
N LEU A 95 1.99 1.49 11.54
CA LEU A 95 2.43 1.49 12.93
C LEU A 95 1.40 2.20 13.82
N ASP A 96 1.43 1.90 15.12
CA ASP A 96 0.77 2.73 16.11
C ASP A 96 1.45 4.11 16.24
N ARG A 97 0.84 5.04 17.00
CA ARG A 97 1.33 6.42 17.10
C ARG A 97 2.74 6.54 17.71
N ASP A 98 3.10 5.59 18.55
CA ASP A 98 4.40 5.55 19.24
C ASP A 98 5.44 4.77 18.43
N GLU A 99 5.06 4.23 17.27
CA GLU A 99 5.87 3.38 16.38
C GLU A 99 6.46 2.13 17.07
N ALA A 100 5.85 1.72 18.17
CA ALA A 100 6.30 0.58 18.94
C ALA A 100 5.76 -0.76 18.42
N ARG A 101 4.70 -0.75 17.61
CA ARG A 101 4.05 -1.96 17.13
C ARG A 101 3.65 -1.85 15.67
N VAL A 102 3.87 -2.94 14.93
CA VAL A 102 3.35 -3.11 13.58
C VAL A 102 1.89 -3.53 13.65
N LEU A 103 1.00 -2.65 13.20
CA LEU A 103 -0.44 -2.91 13.09
C LEU A 103 -0.83 -3.46 11.73
N GLY A 104 0.11 -3.46 10.76
CA GLY A 104 -0.09 -3.96 9.41
C GLY A 104 0.95 -3.47 8.43
N GLY A 105 0.65 -3.62 7.16
CA GLY A 105 1.44 -3.06 6.06
C GLY A 105 0.52 -2.56 4.95
N THR A 106 0.98 -1.58 4.20
CA THR A 106 0.26 -1.02 3.06
C THR A 106 1.25 -0.57 1.99
N GLY A 107 0.77 -0.20 0.80
CA GLY A 107 1.64 0.28 -0.25
C GLY A 107 0.90 1.00 -1.35
N LEU A 108 1.65 1.82 -2.09
CA LEU A 108 1.30 2.40 -3.37
C LEU A 108 2.17 1.74 -4.44
N HIS A 109 1.58 0.85 -5.20
CA HIS A 109 2.26 0.03 -6.19
C HIS A 109 2.04 0.59 -7.60
N LEU A 110 3.12 0.95 -8.29
CA LEU A 110 3.01 1.43 -9.66
C LEU A 110 2.49 0.31 -10.57
N ARG A 111 1.55 0.69 -11.45
CA ARG A 111 0.99 -0.19 -12.48
C ARG A 111 1.10 0.49 -13.85
N ALA A 112 1.02 -0.30 -14.91
CA ALA A 112 1.06 0.23 -16.27
C ALA A 112 0.02 1.34 -16.47
N GLY A 113 0.38 2.43 -17.19
CA GLY A 113 -0.50 3.57 -17.46
C GLY A 113 -0.60 4.58 -16.30
N GLU A 114 0.48 4.80 -15.57
CA GLU A 114 0.60 5.86 -14.54
C GLU A 114 -0.49 5.79 -13.46
N ARG A 115 -0.89 4.58 -13.08
CA ARG A 115 -1.85 4.34 -12.02
C ARG A 115 -1.18 3.70 -10.82
N LEU A 116 -1.72 3.97 -9.65
CA LEU A 116 -1.27 3.38 -8.39
C LEU A 116 -2.31 2.38 -7.89
N GLU A 117 -1.85 1.26 -7.39
CA GLU A 117 -2.67 0.27 -6.69
C GLU A 117 -2.35 0.32 -5.21
N ILE A 118 -3.38 0.43 -4.36
CA ILE A 118 -3.24 0.34 -2.92
C ILE A 118 -3.45 -1.11 -2.48
N GLY A 119 -2.40 -1.69 -1.87
CA GLY A 119 -2.47 -2.95 -1.13
C GLY A 119 -2.41 -2.72 0.37
N TYR A 120 -3.03 -3.59 1.18
CA TYR A 120 -2.95 -3.51 2.65
C TYR A 120 -3.23 -4.85 3.32
N TRP A 121 -2.68 -4.99 4.52
CA TRP A 121 -3.06 -6.01 5.49
C TRP A 121 -3.04 -5.41 6.89
N ILE A 122 -3.85 -5.93 7.80
CA ILE A 122 -3.93 -5.50 9.20
C ILE A 122 -3.73 -6.70 10.11
N HIS A 123 -2.98 -6.51 11.18
CA HIS A 123 -2.73 -7.48 12.22
C HIS A 123 -4.05 -8.02 12.78
N VAL A 124 -4.13 -9.34 12.98
CA VAL A 124 -5.37 -10.05 13.35
C VAL A 124 -6.03 -9.46 14.60
N ASP A 125 -5.26 -9.05 15.60
CA ASP A 125 -5.76 -8.46 16.84
C ASP A 125 -6.33 -7.03 16.66
N HIS A 126 -6.12 -6.44 15.49
CA HIS A 126 -6.54 -5.08 15.19
C HIS A 126 -7.56 -4.98 14.05
N VAL A 127 -8.01 -6.12 13.49
CA VAL A 127 -9.06 -6.13 12.46
C VAL A 127 -10.40 -5.64 13.01
N GLY A 128 -11.27 -5.15 12.13
CA GLY A 128 -12.60 -4.64 12.52
C GLY A 128 -12.60 -3.26 13.17
N ARG A 129 -11.44 -2.63 13.39
CA ARG A 129 -11.30 -1.29 14.01
C ARG A 129 -11.21 -0.14 13.00
N GLY A 130 -11.39 -0.43 11.70
CA GLY A 130 -11.35 0.58 10.63
C GLY A 130 -9.94 1.01 10.21
N LEU A 131 -8.86 0.37 10.71
CA LEU A 131 -7.48 0.77 10.41
C LEU A 131 -7.12 0.61 8.94
N ALA A 132 -7.60 -0.45 8.25
CA ALA A 132 -7.41 -0.62 6.81
C ALA A 132 -8.04 0.55 6.02
N THR A 133 -9.24 0.98 6.41
CA THR A 133 -9.93 2.11 5.77
C THR A 133 -9.15 3.41 6.00
N GLU A 134 -8.63 3.64 7.20
CA GLU A 134 -7.83 4.81 7.55
C GLU A 134 -6.51 4.85 6.77
N ALA A 135 -5.78 3.73 6.70
CA ALA A 135 -4.55 3.63 5.94
C ALA A 135 -4.78 3.81 4.43
N ALA A 136 -5.81 3.15 3.87
CA ALA A 136 -6.15 3.29 2.46
C ALA A 136 -6.62 4.71 2.11
N ALA A 137 -7.39 5.38 2.98
CA ALA A 137 -7.78 6.78 2.80
C ALA A 137 -6.56 7.71 2.78
N ALA A 138 -5.61 7.49 3.70
CA ALA A 138 -4.37 8.25 3.75
C ALA A 138 -3.55 8.11 2.45
N LEU A 139 -3.36 6.88 1.98
CA LEU A 139 -2.62 6.64 0.74
C LEU A 139 -3.39 7.09 -0.50
N THR A 140 -4.73 7.07 -0.49
CA THR A 140 -5.53 7.67 -1.57
C THR A 140 -5.26 9.17 -1.69
N ARG A 141 -5.18 9.89 -0.56
CA ARG A 141 -4.81 11.31 -0.56
C ARG A 141 -3.39 11.52 -1.07
N VAL A 142 -2.42 10.75 -0.59
CA VAL A 142 -1.02 10.81 -1.07
C VAL A 142 -0.97 10.58 -2.57
N ALA A 143 -1.67 9.58 -3.09
CA ALA A 143 -1.68 9.26 -4.51
C ALA A 143 -2.20 10.41 -5.38
N PHE A 144 -3.29 11.08 -4.99
CA PHE A 144 -3.84 12.18 -5.79
C PHE A 144 -3.19 13.53 -5.51
N GLU A 145 -2.81 13.83 -4.27
CA GLU A 145 -2.35 15.17 -3.89
C GLU A 145 -0.82 15.32 -3.96
N VAL A 146 -0.07 14.24 -3.72
CA VAL A 146 1.41 14.22 -3.77
C VAL A 146 1.90 13.62 -5.09
N GLU A 147 1.49 12.36 -5.40
CA GLU A 147 1.92 11.66 -6.62
C GLU A 147 1.20 12.15 -7.89
N ARG A 148 0.05 12.82 -7.73
CA ARG A 148 -0.74 13.45 -8.80
C ARG A 148 -1.15 12.49 -9.91
N VAL A 149 -1.46 11.24 -9.55
CA VAL A 149 -1.91 10.24 -10.53
C VAL A 149 -3.34 10.49 -10.99
N GLY A 150 -3.65 10.05 -12.20
CA GLY A 150 -5.01 10.13 -12.74
C GLY A 150 -5.97 9.09 -12.19
N ARG A 151 -5.43 8.00 -11.59
CA ARG A 151 -6.23 6.85 -11.16
C ARG A 151 -5.56 6.08 -10.03
N VAL A 152 -6.39 5.65 -9.07
CA VAL A 152 -5.99 4.73 -8.00
C VAL A 152 -6.90 3.49 -8.03
N GLU A 153 -6.30 2.31 -7.85
CA GLU A 153 -7.02 1.04 -7.79
C GLU A 153 -6.84 0.37 -6.41
N ILE A 154 -7.85 -0.42 -6.03
CA ILE A 154 -7.76 -1.40 -4.95
C ILE A 154 -8.26 -2.72 -5.53
N ARG A 155 -7.50 -3.80 -5.34
CA ARG A 155 -7.84 -5.13 -5.84
C ARG A 155 -7.99 -6.11 -4.68
N CYS A 156 -8.99 -6.97 -4.73
CA CYS A 156 -9.20 -7.97 -3.70
C CYS A 156 -9.90 -9.22 -4.23
N ASP A 157 -9.77 -10.31 -3.50
CA ASP A 157 -10.57 -11.53 -3.72
C ASP A 157 -12.05 -11.24 -3.40
N PRO A 158 -13.02 -11.59 -4.27
CA PRO A 158 -14.45 -11.41 -4.00
C PRO A 158 -14.94 -12.06 -2.69
N ARG A 159 -14.27 -13.14 -2.25
CA ARG A 159 -14.58 -13.82 -1.00
C ARG A 159 -14.13 -13.05 0.24
N ASN A 160 -13.20 -12.10 0.06
CA ASN A 160 -12.71 -11.23 1.13
C ASN A 160 -13.61 -9.99 1.27
N VAL A 161 -14.83 -10.19 1.76
CA VAL A 161 -15.85 -9.15 1.92
C VAL A 161 -15.38 -7.98 2.81
N ARG A 162 -14.47 -8.26 3.77
CA ARG A 162 -13.88 -7.22 4.62
C ARG A 162 -12.97 -6.29 3.81
N SER A 163 -12.14 -6.86 2.93
CA SER A 163 -11.30 -6.08 2.04
C SER A 163 -12.12 -5.28 1.03
N ALA A 164 -13.13 -5.89 0.40
CA ALA A 164 -14.03 -5.22 -0.54
C ALA A 164 -14.81 -4.04 0.08
N ALA A 165 -15.10 -4.11 1.38
CA ALA A 165 -15.80 -3.02 2.08
C ALA A 165 -14.93 -1.76 2.26
N VAL A 166 -13.61 -1.85 2.15
CA VAL A 166 -12.70 -0.69 2.30
C VAL A 166 -12.84 0.29 1.14
N PRO A 167 -12.62 -0.10 -0.13
CA PRO A 167 -12.77 0.80 -1.26
C PRO A 167 -14.20 1.33 -1.39
N ALA A 168 -15.24 0.52 -1.10
CA ALA A 168 -16.62 0.97 -1.14
C ALA A 168 -16.88 2.15 -0.18
N ARG A 169 -16.32 2.10 1.06
CA ARG A 169 -16.44 3.20 2.03
C ARG A 169 -15.69 4.46 1.63
N LEU A 170 -14.64 4.32 0.83
CA LEU A 170 -13.80 5.42 0.37
C LEU A 170 -14.29 6.06 -0.94
N GLY A 171 -15.39 5.57 -1.51
CA GLY A 171 -15.99 6.12 -2.72
C GLY A 171 -15.40 5.54 -4.01
N TYR A 172 -14.63 4.46 -3.94
CA TYR A 172 -14.20 3.74 -5.14
C TYR A 172 -15.39 3.04 -5.80
N ARG A 173 -15.39 2.94 -7.11
CA ARG A 173 -16.37 2.18 -7.87
C ARG A 173 -15.89 0.75 -8.11
N HIS A 174 -16.75 -0.23 -7.88
CA HIS A 174 -16.51 -1.59 -8.37
C HIS A 174 -16.67 -1.61 -9.88
N GLU A 175 -15.58 -1.81 -10.61
CA GLU A 175 -15.59 -1.72 -12.08
C GLU A 175 -15.66 -3.09 -12.74
N ALA A 176 -15.02 -4.10 -12.14
CA ALA A 176 -15.00 -5.45 -12.70
C ALA A 176 -14.74 -6.53 -11.65
N THR A 177 -15.16 -7.74 -11.96
CA THR A 177 -14.64 -8.97 -11.36
C THR A 177 -13.99 -9.79 -12.47
N LEU A 178 -12.68 -9.87 -12.43
CA LEU A 178 -11.86 -10.62 -13.38
C LEU A 178 -11.83 -12.09 -12.98
N ARG A 179 -12.32 -12.98 -13.84
CA ARG A 179 -12.35 -14.42 -13.54
C ARG A 179 -11.00 -15.05 -13.76
N GLY A 180 -10.53 -15.81 -12.75
CA GLY A 180 -9.26 -16.54 -12.81
C GLY A 180 -8.02 -15.66 -13.01
N ASP A 181 -8.09 -14.39 -12.59
CA ASP A 181 -7.04 -13.37 -12.78
C ASP A 181 -5.79 -13.63 -11.96
N ALA A 182 -5.92 -14.37 -10.87
CA ALA A 182 -4.83 -14.67 -9.96
C ALA A 182 -4.86 -16.15 -9.51
N LEU A 183 -3.83 -16.57 -8.80
CA LEU A 183 -3.83 -17.86 -8.12
C LEU A 183 -4.10 -17.66 -6.63
N ALA A 184 -4.94 -18.53 -6.07
CA ALA A 184 -5.07 -18.68 -4.63
C ALA A 184 -3.80 -19.37 -4.07
N PRO A 185 -3.55 -19.32 -2.75
CA PRO A 185 -2.37 -19.95 -2.15
C PRO A 185 -2.26 -21.47 -2.37
N ASP A 186 -3.37 -22.14 -2.65
CA ASP A 186 -3.42 -23.58 -3.01
C ASP A 186 -3.18 -23.85 -4.50
N GLY A 187 -2.88 -22.79 -5.28
CA GLY A 187 -2.65 -22.85 -6.73
C GLY A 187 -3.93 -22.86 -7.57
N SER A 188 -5.12 -22.86 -6.97
CA SER A 188 -6.39 -22.79 -7.73
C SER A 188 -6.62 -21.41 -8.34
N PRO A 189 -7.31 -21.32 -9.51
CA PRO A 189 -7.71 -20.03 -10.06
C PRO A 189 -8.57 -19.22 -9.10
N ARG A 190 -8.26 -17.94 -8.95
CA ARG A 190 -8.97 -16.99 -8.08
C ARG A 190 -9.44 -15.77 -8.87
N ASP A 191 -10.68 -15.38 -8.65
CA ASP A 191 -11.21 -14.14 -9.20
C ASP A 191 -10.66 -12.92 -8.45
N THR A 192 -10.63 -11.78 -9.14
CA THR A 192 -10.18 -10.50 -8.57
C THR A 192 -11.22 -9.43 -8.83
N GLN A 193 -11.72 -8.79 -7.78
CA GLN A 193 -12.47 -7.54 -7.87
C GLN A 193 -11.51 -6.38 -8.10
N VAL A 194 -11.86 -5.50 -9.04
CA VAL A 194 -11.17 -4.25 -9.34
C VAL A 194 -12.06 -3.08 -8.93
N TRP A 195 -11.55 -2.26 -8.04
CA TRP A 195 -12.17 -1.04 -7.56
C TRP A 195 -11.31 0.14 -8.00
N GLY A 196 -11.91 1.12 -8.69
CA GLY A 196 -11.23 2.29 -9.22
C GLY A 196 -11.76 3.58 -8.64
N LEU A 197 -10.86 4.58 -8.51
CA LEU A 197 -11.20 5.97 -8.24
C LEU A 197 -10.40 6.85 -9.18
N LEU A 198 -11.06 7.77 -9.87
CA LEU A 198 -10.44 8.70 -10.80
C LEU A 198 -10.18 10.06 -10.15
N ALA A 199 -9.23 10.82 -10.69
CA ALA A 199 -8.83 12.12 -10.14
C ALA A 199 -9.98 13.14 -10.11
N ASP A 200 -10.87 13.11 -11.08
CA ASP A 200 -12.06 13.97 -11.14
C ASP A 200 -13.15 13.57 -10.12
N GLU A 201 -13.22 12.29 -9.75
CA GLU A 201 -14.13 11.77 -8.73
C GLU A 201 -13.60 11.95 -7.30
N TYR A 202 -12.26 11.99 -7.14
CA TYR A 202 -11.58 12.02 -5.84
C TYR A 202 -12.06 13.15 -4.93
N ARG A 203 -12.25 14.38 -5.46
CA ARG A 203 -12.67 15.54 -4.66
C ARG A 203 -14.05 15.36 -4.00
N ALA A 204 -14.92 14.57 -4.59
CA ALA A 204 -16.24 14.23 -4.05
C ALA A 204 -16.23 12.96 -3.20
N SER A 205 -15.11 12.25 -3.13
CA SER A 205 -15.01 10.98 -2.39
C SER A 205 -14.79 11.20 -0.89
N PRO A 206 -15.24 10.27 -0.03
CA PRO A 206 -14.92 10.28 1.39
C PRO A 206 -13.41 10.25 1.69
N ALA A 207 -12.59 9.68 0.79
CA ALA A 207 -11.16 9.61 0.95
C ALA A 207 -10.50 11.01 0.98
N CYS A 208 -11.05 11.99 0.25
CA CYS A 208 -10.53 13.37 0.20
C CYS A 208 -10.56 14.07 1.57
N ALA A 209 -11.51 13.71 2.42
CA ALA A 209 -11.69 14.31 3.74
C ALA A 209 -10.84 13.66 4.85
N ALA A 210 -10.02 12.64 4.53
CA ALA A 210 -9.21 11.95 5.54
C ALA A 210 -8.18 12.91 6.17
N PRO A 211 -8.16 13.09 7.51
CA PRO A 211 -7.18 13.96 8.16
C PRO A 211 -5.80 13.29 8.13
N ILE A 212 -4.85 13.89 7.40
CA ILE A 212 -3.48 13.42 7.34
C ILE A 212 -2.48 14.58 7.32
N GLU A 213 -1.25 14.28 7.70
CA GLU A 213 -0.06 15.09 7.42
C GLU A 213 0.96 14.18 6.74
N ALA A 214 1.55 14.63 5.64
CA ALA A 214 2.55 13.86 4.91
C ALA A 214 3.88 14.62 4.87
N PHE A 215 4.99 13.87 4.94
CA PHE A 215 6.34 14.40 5.04
C PHE A 215 7.25 13.70 4.03
N ASP A 216 8.17 14.46 3.45
CA ASP A 216 9.20 13.96 2.53
C ASP A 216 10.38 13.30 3.28
N ALA A 217 11.40 12.86 2.52
CA ALA A 217 12.62 12.23 3.06
C ALA A 217 13.42 13.15 4.00
N ALA A 218 13.28 14.48 3.88
CA ALA A 218 13.94 15.46 4.74
C ALA A 218 13.08 15.85 5.97
N GLY A 219 11.91 15.22 6.14
CA GLY A 219 10.96 15.54 7.21
C GLY A 219 10.19 16.84 6.98
N ARG A 220 10.22 17.41 5.77
CA ARG A 220 9.45 18.60 5.44
C ARG A 220 8.00 18.18 5.16
N ARG A 221 7.05 18.92 5.71
CA ARG A 221 5.63 18.69 5.42
C ARG A 221 5.33 19.02 3.95
N ILE A 222 4.68 18.09 3.26
CA ILE A 222 4.30 18.20 1.84
C ILE A 222 2.79 18.12 1.64
N LEU A 223 2.03 17.76 2.71
CA LEU A 223 0.58 17.74 2.74
C LEU A 223 0.05 17.99 4.17
#